data_50c53390a51b33150b8dff79cbc6857a
#
_entry.id   50c53390a51b33150b8dff79cbc6857a
#
_cell.length_a   1.000
_cell.length_b   1.000
_cell.length_c   1.000
_cell.angle_alpha   90.00
_cell.angle_beta   90.00
_cell.angle_gamma   90.00
#
_symmetry.space_group_name_H-M   'P 1'
#
loop_
_entity.id
_entity.type
_entity.pdbx_description
1 polymer ?
#
loop_
_entity_poly.entity_id
_entity_poly.type
_entity_poly.pdbx_seq_one_letter_code
_entity_poly.pdbx_strand_id
1 'polypeptide(L)'
;MFKPTFLIFIIVSVISCNNQKTQPKAMVVVHGGAGYVSSDLMLPGEEEGIREAIKKSLQESYQHLKNGGTSVEAVQIAINILEDSPYFNAGKGSVFTSSGTNELDASVMSGENGQAGAVAGLTNIKNPIDAAIAVMEHSPHVFLIGKGAEEFAVTHGMD
;
A
#
# COMPACT_ATOMS: atom_id res chain seq x y z
N MET A 1 -3.91 -25.84 78.32
CA MET A 1 -3.13 -24.68 77.84
C MET A 1 -3.06 -24.74 76.31
N PHE A 2 -4.03 -24.13 75.64
CA PHE A 2 -4.08 -24.10 74.16
C PHE A 2 -3.41 -22.81 73.65
N LYS A 3 -2.41 -22.97 72.77
CA LYS A 3 -1.78 -21.82 72.09
C LYS A 3 -2.60 -21.54 70.81
N PRO A 4 -3.02 -20.30 70.54
CA PRO A 4 -3.65 -19.98 69.29
C PRO A 4 -2.58 -19.73 68.20
N THR A 5 -2.58 -20.54 67.15
CA THR A 5 -1.75 -20.37 65.96
C THR A 5 -2.39 -19.27 65.10
N PHE A 6 -1.69 -18.14 65.01
CA PHE A 6 -2.12 -16.99 64.17
C PHE A 6 -1.82 -17.30 62.72
N LEU A 7 -2.86 -17.55 61.91
CA LEU A 7 -2.72 -17.78 60.49
C LEU A 7 -2.71 -16.42 59.76
N ILE A 8 -1.53 -15.96 59.33
CA ILE A 8 -1.41 -14.73 58.56
C ILE A 8 -1.77 -15.04 57.10
N PHE A 9 -2.91 -14.56 56.62
CA PHE A 9 -3.32 -14.56 55.23
C PHE A 9 -2.58 -13.40 54.51
N ILE A 10 -1.54 -13.71 53.74
CA ILE A 10 -0.91 -12.75 52.84
C ILE A 10 -1.79 -12.65 51.59
N ILE A 11 -2.57 -11.57 51.49
CA ILE A 11 -3.32 -11.20 50.24
C ILE A 11 -2.29 -10.59 49.28
N VAL A 12 -1.84 -11.38 48.31
CA VAL A 12 -1.05 -10.89 47.20
C VAL A 12 -2.01 -10.21 46.23
N SER A 13 -2.12 -8.88 46.31
CA SER A 13 -2.81 -8.06 45.33
C SER A 13 -2.03 -8.08 44.03
N VAL A 14 -2.46 -8.87 43.06
CA VAL A 14 -1.95 -8.84 41.68
C VAL A 14 -2.46 -7.54 41.06
N ILE A 15 -1.65 -6.49 41.14
CA ILE A 15 -1.89 -5.27 40.35
C ILE A 15 -1.59 -5.64 38.89
N SER A 16 -2.64 -6.06 38.18
CA SER A 16 -2.61 -6.21 36.74
C SER A 16 -2.43 -4.81 36.14
N CYS A 17 -1.20 -4.44 35.83
CA CYS A 17 -0.93 -3.27 34.99
C CYS A 17 -1.56 -3.55 33.63
N ASN A 18 -2.77 -3.07 33.43
CA ASN A 18 -3.45 -3.05 32.14
C ASN A 18 -2.70 -2.04 31.25
N ASN A 19 -1.56 -2.47 30.71
CA ASN A 19 -0.79 -1.71 29.75
C ASN A 19 -1.60 -1.70 28.45
N GLN A 20 -2.64 -0.86 28.37
CA GLN A 20 -3.28 -0.52 27.12
C GLN A 20 -2.21 0.13 26.25
N LYS A 21 -1.49 -0.69 25.49
CA LYS A 21 -0.72 -0.19 24.35
C LYS A 21 -1.72 0.57 23.49
N THR A 22 -1.69 1.89 23.55
CA THR A 22 -2.40 2.72 22.57
C THR A 22 -1.88 2.26 21.22
N GLN A 23 -2.75 1.55 20.47
CA GLN A 23 -2.44 1.15 19.10
C GLN A 23 -2.03 2.42 18.36
N PRO A 24 -0.88 2.45 17.70
CA PRO A 24 -0.48 3.62 16.93
C PRO A 24 -1.62 3.93 15.97
N LYS A 25 -2.03 5.21 15.92
CA LYS A 25 -3.13 5.64 15.08
C LYS A 25 -2.69 5.48 13.62
N ALA A 26 -3.21 4.47 12.94
CA ALA A 26 -2.93 4.26 11.52
C ALA A 26 -3.39 5.48 10.70
N MET A 27 -2.61 5.84 9.68
CA MET A 27 -2.93 6.91 8.75
C MET A 27 -2.59 6.45 7.34
N VAL A 28 -3.46 6.79 6.39
CA VAL A 28 -3.22 6.63 4.95
C VAL A 28 -3.40 7.98 4.28
N VAL A 29 -2.49 8.31 3.40
CA VAL A 29 -2.57 9.50 2.54
C VAL A 29 -2.40 9.04 1.10
N VAL A 30 -3.27 9.50 0.21
CA VAL A 30 -3.25 9.18 -1.22
C VAL A 30 -3.13 10.48 -2.01
N HIS A 31 -2.27 10.47 -3.04
CA HIS A 31 -2.13 11.55 -4.00
C HIS A 31 -2.53 11.04 -5.39
N GLY A 32 -3.48 11.72 -6.03
CA GLY A 32 -4.05 11.29 -7.32
C GLY A 32 -3.29 11.77 -8.57
N GLY A 33 -2.13 12.41 -8.40
CA GLY A 33 -1.33 12.95 -9.50
C GLY A 33 -1.20 14.47 -9.46
N ALA A 34 -0.32 15.01 -10.32
CA ALA A 34 0.03 16.44 -10.38
C ALA A 34 -0.40 17.10 -11.71
N GLY A 35 -1.32 16.48 -12.44
CA GLY A 35 -1.85 17.02 -13.69
C GLY A 35 -2.71 18.28 -13.47
N TYR A 36 -2.95 19.01 -14.54
CA TYR A 36 -3.87 20.14 -14.51
C TYR A 36 -5.31 19.62 -14.39
N VAL A 37 -5.89 19.76 -13.20
CA VAL A 37 -7.25 19.34 -12.88
C VAL A 37 -8.12 20.61 -12.78
N SER A 38 -9.00 20.82 -13.75
CA SER A 38 -10.00 21.86 -13.72
C SER A 38 -11.38 21.28 -14.02
N SER A 39 -12.34 21.54 -13.16
CA SER A 39 -13.71 21.06 -13.32
C SER A 39 -14.32 21.42 -14.69
N ASP A 40 -13.88 22.55 -15.27
CA ASP A 40 -14.37 23.05 -16.56
C ASP A 40 -13.85 22.22 -17.77
N LEU A 41 -12.82 21.42 -17.57
CA LEU A 41 -12.19 20.59 -18.61
C LEU A 41 -12.52 19.11 -18.47
N MET A 42 -13.18 18.72 -17.37
CA MET A 42 -13.56 17.33 -17.12
C MET A 42 -14.77 16.91 -17.94
N LEU A 43 -14.76 15.67 -18.39
CA LEU A 43 -15.92 15.07 -19.01
C LEU A 43 -17.03 14.81 -17.97
N PRO A 44 -18.31 14.76 -18.39
CA PRO A 44 -19.40 14.45 -17.49
C PRO A 44 -19.17 13.12 -16.75
N GLY A 45 -19.22 13.15 -15.41
CA GLY A 45 -19.00 12.01 -14.54
C GLY A 45 -17.52 11.69 -14.21
N GLU A 46 -16.56 12.35 -14.83
CA GLU A 46 -15.13 12.11 -14.58
C GLU A 46 -14.72 12.53 -13.16
N GLU A 47 -15.15 13.69 -12.69
CA GLU A 47 -14.89 14.16 -11.32
C GLU A 47 -15.43 13.16 -10.28
N GLU A 48 -16.66 12.68 -10.48
CA GLU A 48 -17.24 11.68 -9.58
C GLU A 48 -16.42 10.38 -9.56
N GLY A 49 -16.05 9.89 -10.76
CA GLY A 49 -15.21 8.69 -10.88
C GLY A 49 -13.84 8.83 -10.18
N ILE A 50 -13.18 9.98 -10.31
CA ILE A 50 -11.93 10.29 -9.60
C ILE A 50 -12.16 10.26 -8.08
N ARG A 51 -13.21 10.94 -7.60
CA ARG A 51 -13.52 11.01 -6.16
C ARG A 51 -13.85 9.63 -5.59
N GLU A 52 -14.62 8.82 -6.30
CA GLU A 52 -14.96 7.46 -5.88
C GLU A 52 -13.73 6.56 -5.82
N ALA A 53 -12.84 6.61 -6.82
CA ALA A 53 -11.63 5.81 -6.83
C ALA A 53 -10.68 6.20 -5.66
N ILE A 54 -10.46 7.49 -5.42
CA ILE A 54 -9.67 7.96 -4.26
C ILE A 54 -10.32 7.53 -2.94
N LYS A 55 -11.63 7.69 -2.81
CA LYS A 55 -12.36 7.28 -1.61
C LYS A 55 -12.24 5.77 -1.35
N LYS A 56 -12.42 4.96 -2.40
CA LYS A 56 -12.26 3.50 -2.31
C LYS A 56 -10.84 3.12 -1.91
N SER A 57 -9.84 3.70 -2.56
CA SER A 57 -8.42 3.51 -2.25
C SER A 57 -8.12 3.79 -0.76
N LEU A 58 -8.57 4.92 -0.24
CA LEU A 58 -8.41 5.28 1.17
C LEU A 58 -9.16 4.33 2.12
N GLN A 59 -10.39 3.95 1.79
CA GLN A 59 -11.20 3.10 2.66
C GLN A 59 -10.64 1.69 2.78
N GLU A 60 -10.29 1.05 1.65
CA GLU A 60 -9.82 -0.32 1.65
C GLU A 60 -8.42 -0.45 2.28
N SER A 61 -7.50 0.44 1.94
CA SER A 61 -6.15 0.46 2.52
C SER A 61 -6.17 0.76 4.02
N TYR A 62 -6.99 1.72 4.47
CA TYR A 62 -7.15 2.02 5.89
C TYR A 62 -7.81 0.87 6.66
N GLN A 63 -8.82 0.22 6.07
CA GLN A 63 -9.46 -0.94 6.70
C GLN A 63 -8.48 -2.11 6.84
N HIS A 64 -7.59 -2.30 5.85
CA HIS A 64 -6.53 -3.30 5.92
C HIS A 64 -5.59 -3.05 7.13
N LEU A 65 -5.13 -1.81 7.32
CA LEU A 65 -4.33 -1.42 8.49
C LEU A 65 -5.07 -1.64 9.82
N LYS A 66 -6.36 -1.31 9.87
CA LYS A 66 -7.18 -1.53 11.08
C LYS A 66 -7.32 -3.01 11.44
N ASN A 67 -7.28 -3.88 10.46
CA ASN A 67 -7.34 -5.33 10.65
C ASN A 67 -5.96 -5.94 10.99
N GLY A 68 -4.92 -5.13 11.15
CA GLY A 68 -3.57 -5.57 11.51
C GLY A 68 -2.66 -5.88 10.32
N GLY A 69 -3.05 -5.51 9.11
CA GLY A 69 -2.22 -5.62 7.91
C GLY A 69 -1.04 -4.65 7.92
N THR A 70 -0.07 -4.88 7.07
CA THR A 70 1.16 -4.09 6.96
C THR A 70 0.96 -2.79 6.18
N SER A 71 1.88 -1.83 6.34
CA SER A 71 1.86 -0.58 5.57
C SER A 71 2.14 -0.80 4.09
N VAL A 72 2.97 -1.76 3.73
CA VAL A 72 3.27 -2.10 2.33
C VAL A 72 2.02 -2.66 1.65
N GLU A 73 1.33 -3.62 2.27
CA GLU A 73 0.07 -4.16 1.74
C GLU A 73 -1.01 -3.06 1.61
N ALA A 74 -1.09 -2.14 2.57
CA ALA A 74 -2.05 -1.04 2.48
C ALA A 74 -1.73 -0.09 1.30
N VAL A 75 -0.45 0.20 1.05
CA VAL A 75 -0.01 0.98 -0.12
C VAL A 75 -0.31 0.22 -1.41
N GLN A 76 -0.03 -1.08 -1.47
CA GLN A 76 -0.35 -1.94 -2.60
C GLN A 76 -1.84 -1.89 -2.95
N ILE A 77 -2.71 -2.11 -1.98
CA ILE A 77 -4.18 -2.03 -2.15
C ILE A 77 -4.58 -0.65 -2.69
N ALA A 78 -4.04 0.42 -2.10
CA ALA A 78 -4.38 1.77 -2.50
C ALA A 78 -3.98 2.05 -3.96
N ILE A 79 -2.77 1.68 -4.35
CA ILE A 79 -2.23 1.95 -5.69
C ILE A 79 -2.91 1.06 -6.73
N ASN A 80 -3.13 -0.23 -6.47
CA ASN A 80 -3.85 -1.12 -7.41
C ASN A 80 -5.24 -0.58 -7.79
N ILE A 81 -5.95 0.03 -6.83
CA ILE A 81 -7.25 0.67 -7.12
C ILE A 81 -7.10 1.85 -8.07
N LEU A 82 -6.02 2.63 -7.94
CA LEU A 82 -5.76 3.76 -8.83
C LEU A 82 -5.25 3.30 -10.20
N GLU A 83 -4.38 2.29 -10.26
CA GLU A 83 -3.88 1.68 -11.50
C GLU A 83 -5.01 1.00 -12.31
N ASP A 84 -5.99 0.41 -11.64
CA ASP A 84 -7.16 -0.20 -12.28
C ASP A 84 -8.20 0.84 -12.77
N SER A 85 -8.03 2.10 -12.38
CA SER A 85 -8.92 3.21 -12.76
C SER A 85 -8.46 3.90 -14.04
N PRO A 86 -9.37 4.26 -14.96
CA PRO A 86 -9.00 5.01 -16.17
C PRO A 86 -8.72 6.50 -15.90
N TYR A 87 -8.92 6.98 -14.69
CA TYR A 87 -8.88 8.42 -14.36
C TYR A 87 -7.52 8.93 -13.91
N PHE A 88 -6.54 8.04 -13.71
CA PHE A 88 -5.21 8.42 -13.23
C PHE A 88 -4.16 8.06 -14.29
N ASN A 89 -3.10 8.87 -14.36
CA ASN A 89 -1.94 8.52 -15.19
C ASN A 89 -1.13 7.41 -14.51
N ALA A 90 -1.73 6.23 -14.42
CA ALA A 90 -1.16 5.03 -13.82
C ALA A 90 -1.90 3.80 -14.37
N GLY A 91 -1.22 2.71 -14.61
CA GLY A 91 -1.82 1.46 -15.08
C GLY A 91 -2.75 1.66 -16.27
N LYS A 92 -4.04 1.32 -16.08
CA LYS A 92 -5.08 1.40 -17.13
C LYS A 92 -5.29 2.79 -17.72
N GLY A 93 -5.09 3.86 -16.94
CA GLY A 93 -5.29 5.23 -17.35
C GLY A 93 -4.02 5.93 -17.80
N SER A 94 -2.90 5.21 -17.95
CA SER A 94 -1.61 5.81 -18.34
C SER A 94 -1.66 6.49 -19.70
N VAL A 95 -0.96 7.62 -19.79
CA VAL A 95 -0.84 8.37 -21.05
C VAL A 95 0.04 7.65 -22.07
N PHE A 96 -0.17 7.98 -23.35
CA PHE A 96 0.67 7.46 -24.41
C PHE A 96 2.03 8.15 -24.45
N THR A 97 3.06 7.37 -24.74
CA THR A 97 4.40 7.86 -25.12
C THR A 97 4.32 8.53 -26.49
N SER A 98 5.42 9.18 -26.89
CA SER A 98 5.55 9.73 -28.27
C SER A 98 5.49 8.67 -29.37
N SER A 99 5.71 7.40 -29.02
CA SER A 99 5.62 6.25 -29.93
C SER A 99 4.21 5.64 -30.00
N GLY A 100 3.25 6.16 -29.23
CA GLY A 100 1.89 5.66 -29.18
C GLY A 100 1.71 4.38 -28.37
N THR A 101 2.66 4.07 -27.48
CA THR A 101 2.62 2.97 -26.52
C THR A 101 2.41 3.50 -25.11
N ASN A 102 2.00 2.64 -24.19
CA ASN A 102 2.00 2.97 -22.76
C ASN A 102 3.26 2.36 -22.11
N GLU A 103 3.92 3.12 -21.26
CA GLU A 103 5.04 2.67 -20.44
C GLU A 103 4.73 3.01 -18.99
N LEU A 104 4.88 2.04 -18.10
CA LEU A 104 4.47 2.13 -16.71
C LEU A 104 5.69 2.06 -15.80
N ASP A 105 5.67 2.90 -14.76
CA ASP A 105 6.69 2.95 -13.73
C ASP A 105 6.03 2.84 -12.35
N ALA A 106 6.72 2.20 -11.40
CA ALA A 106 6.30 2.18 -10.01
C ALA A 106 7.48 2.09 -9.06
N SER A 107 7.30 2.56 -7.84
CA SER A 107 8.27 2.38 -6.77
C SER A 107 7.58 2.26 -5.42
N VAL A 108 8.22 1.53 -4.52
CA VAL A 108 7.77 1.32 -3.15
C VAL A 108 8.95 1.36 -2.19
N MET A 109 8.71 1.79 -0.96
CA MET A 109 9.68 1.74 0.11
C MET A 109 8.99 1.36 1.42
N SER A 110 9.58 0.42 2.14
CA SER A 110 9.17 0.04 3.48
C SER A 110 9.86 0.92 4.53
N GLY A 111 9.08 1.60 5.36
CA GLY A 111 9.60 2.37 6.49
C GLY A 111 10.05 1.51 7.67
N GLU A 112 9.68 0.23 7.70
CA GLU A 112 10.04 -0.70 8.78
C GLU A 112 11.53 -1.08 8.74
N ASN A 113 12.04 -1.36 7.53
CA ASN A 113 13.38 -1.90 7.34
C ASN A 113 14.23 -1.11 6.32
N GLY A 114 13.64 -0.08 5.67
CA GLY A 114 14.29 0.73 4.65
C GLY A 114 14.47 0.03 3.30
N GLN A 115 13.89 -1.15 3.09
CA GLN A 115 13.91 -1.81 1.79
C GLN A 115 13.10 -1.03 0.77
N ALA A 116 13.55 -1.05 -0.48
CA ALA A 116 12.88 -0.40 -1.60
C ALA A 116 12.90 -1.28 -2.84
N GLY A 117 11.90 -1.08 -3.70
CA GLY A 117 11.84 -1.71 -5.01
C GLY A 117 11.24 -0.75 -6.03
N ALA A 118 11.72 -0.82 -7.26
CA ALA A 118 11.22 -0.01 -8.35
C ALA A 118 11.27 -0.74 -9.68
N VAL A 119 10.37 -0.36 -10.56
CA VAL A 119 10.33 -0.81 -11.96
C VAL A 119 10.05 0.38 -12.87
N ALA A 120 10.53 0.34 -14.11
CA ALA A 120 10.25 1.36 -15.11
C ALA A 120 10.17 0.78 -16.53
N GLY A 121 9.39 1.44 -17.39
CA GLY A 121 9.24 1.08 -18.79
C GLY A 121 8.55 -0.26 -19.00
N LEU A 122 7.59 -0.62 -18.14
CA LEU A 122 6.77 -1.82 -18.30
C LEU A 122 5.66 -1.57 -19.31
N THR A 123 5.45 -2.51 -20.22
CA THR A 123 4.42 -2.41 -21.28
C THR A 123 3.37 -3.50 -21.18
N ASN A 124 3.66 -4.61 -20.50
CA ASN A 124 2.84 -5.81 -20.46
C ASN A 124 2.41 -6.22 -19.03
N ILE A 125 2.72 -5.42 -18.03
CA ILE A 125 2.34 -5.69 -16.63
C ILE A 125 1.18 -4.78 -16.24
N LYS A 126 0.08 -5.37 -15.82
CA LYS A 126 -1.15 -4.65 -15.48
C LYS A 126 -0.97 -3.69 -14.30
N ASN A 127 -0.37 -4.18 -13.23
CA ASN A 127 -0.19 -3.45 -11.98
C ASN A 127 1.31 -3.31 -11.64
N PRO A 128 1.97 -2.24 -12.10
CA PRO A 128 3.40 -2.05 -11.88
C PRO A 128 3.82 -1.95 -10.42
N ILE A 129 2.91 -1.54 -9.51
CA ILE A 129 3.22 -1.52 -8.07
C ILE A 129 3.50 -2.94 -7.52
N ASP A 130 2.82 -3.95 -8.02
CA ASP A 130 3.05 -5.34 -7.60
C ASP A 130 4.44 -5.81 -8.02
N ALA A 131 4.87 -5.43 -9.24
CA ALA A 131 6.22 -5.70 -9.71
C ALA A 131 7.28 -4.97 -8.88
N ALA A 132 7.04 -3.71 -8.49
CA ALA A 132 7.95 -2.97 -7.62
C ALA A 132 8.08 -3.62 -6.23
N ILE A 133 6.99 -4.12 -5.66
CA ILE A 133 6.99 -4.86 -4.40
C ILE A 133 7.77 -6.18 -4.55
N ALA A 134 7.56 -6.92 -5.63
CA ALA A 134 8.31 -8.15 -5.88
C ALA A 134 9.82 -7.87 -6.04
N VAL A 135 10.21 -6.75 -6.67
CA VAL A 135 11.62 -6.34 -6.72
C VAL A 135 12.17 -6.06 -5.32
N MET A 136 11.42 -5.37 -4.47
CA MET A 136 11.82 -5.10 -3.09
C MET A 136 12.02 -6.40 -2.28
N GLU A 137 11.13 -7.37 -2.45
CA GLU A 137 11.08 -8.56 -1.59
C GLU A 137 11.93 -9.74 -2.10
N HIS A 138 12.09 -9.87 -3.43
CA HIS A 138 12.63 -11.07 -4.05
C HIS A 138 13.84 -10.83 -4.97
N SER A 139 14.29 -9.57 -5.13
CA SER A 139 15.44 -9.24 -5.96
C SER A 139 16.64 -8.76 -5.13
N PRO A 140 17.88 -9.09 -5.53
CA PRO A 140 19.07 -8.43 -4.97
C PRO A 140 19.23 -6.98 -5.45
N HIS A 141 18.43 -6.55 -6.44
CA HIS A 141 18.43 -5.21 -7.00
C HIS A 141 17.27 -4.40 -6.43
N VAL A 142 17.42 -3.08 -6.36
CA VAL A 142 16.34 -2.18 -5.95
C VAL A 142 15.57 -1.60 -7.14
N PHE A 143 16.05 -1.83 -8.37
CA PHE A 143 15.44 -1.25 -9.55
C PHE A 143 15.68 -2.15 -10.79
N LEU A 144 14.60 -2.50 -11.47
CA LEU A 144 14.61 -3.22 -12.74
C LEU A 144 13.87 -2.42 -13.81
N ILE A 145 14.24 -2.58 -15.09
CA ILE A 145 13.65 -1.81 -16.20
C ILE A 145 13.28 -2.67 -17.39
N GLY A 146 12.27 -2.23 -18.13
CA GLY A 146 11.86 -2.76 -19.43
C GLY A 146 11.64 -4.27 -19.40
N LYS A 147 12.04 -4.94 -20.49
CA LYS A 147 11.82 -6.38 -20.68
C LYS A 147 12.36 -7.25 -19.54
N GLY A 148 13.50 -6.89 -18.96
CA GLY A 148 14.05 -7.64 -17.82
C GLY A 148 13.17 -7.54 -16.57
N ALA A 149 12.55 -6.38 -16.33
CA ALA A 149 11.60 -6.21 -15.26
C ALA A 149 10.28 -6.98 -15.52
N GLU A 150 9.80 -7.01 -16.77
CA GLU A 150 8.62 -7.79 -17.15
C GLU A 150 8.87 -9.30 -16.99
N GLU A 151 10.00 -9.81 -17.46
CA GLU A 151 10.36 -11.22 -17.29
C GLU A 151 10.45 -11.59 -15.79
N PHE A 152 11.02 -10.71 -14.98
CA PHE A 152 11.05 -10.90 -13.52
C PHE A 152 9.64 -10.91 -12.92
N ALA A 153 8.78 -9.95 -13.29
CA ALA A 153 7.40 -9.88 -12.81
C ALA A 153 6.59 -11.13 -13.16
N VAL A 154 6.68 -11.60 -14.41
CA VAL A 154 6.02 -12.83 -14.86
C VAL A 154 6.48 -14.06 -14.08
N THR A 155 7.78 -14.19 -13.76
CA THR A 155 8.28 -15.31 -12.93
C THR A 155 7.75 -15.28 -11.50
N HIS A 156 7.23 -14.11 -11.05
CA HIS A 156 6.60 -13.94 -9.75
C HIS A 156 5.06 -13.90 -9.82
N GLY A 157 4.47 -14.36 -10.95
CA GLY A 157 3.03 -14.57 -11.10
C GLY A 157 2.22 -13.34 -11.50
N MET A 158 2.87 -12.33 -12.07
CA MET A 158 2.21 -11.12 -12.58
C MET A 158 1.94 -11.23 -14.09
N ASP A 159 0.84 -10.64 -14.56
CA ASP A 159 0.36 -10.62 -15.94
C ASP A 159 0.02 -9.19 -16.38
#